data_e754c599b113127516a84553f834051f
#
_entry.id   e754c599b113127516a84553f834051f
#
_cell.length_a   1.000
_cell.length_b   1.000
_cell.length_c   1.000
_cell.angle_alpha   90.00
_cell.angle_beta   90.00
_cell.angle_gamma   90.00
#
_symmetry.space_group_name_H-M   'P 1'
#
loop_
_entity.id
_entity.type
_entity.pdbx_description
1 polymer ?
#
loop_
_entity_poly.entity_id
_entity_poly.type
_entity_poly.pdbx_seq_one_letter_code
_entity_poly.pdbx_strand_id
1 'polypeptide(L)'
;SISNFPGACSGGTYVVGGGFNPRNDDGRIANNAVDATKWSVNSSYMQMASQVQLCGIKNTAEAFGVKRADGNELGKPVSNPEGEFAPSDVLGTQEVAPLSMATAFAGIANNGTTCTPIPIDRIVGPDGEEIAAPKTTCSQAVAPEVAHAMDYAMEQVFSGGGTATASNTGSGVPHIGKTGTTDGAKDTWMIGSSTRVATAVWVGNVTGEANLRDLSFDSGAAATARHRMWPAIMSVADQKYGGDAFPDAPSSAFRQVLVDLPNLAGLTLDQARQALEEAGFQFADGGQRDSDLPVGQVMASEPSGQAGRGSVVTVFTSNGKLKALPNVVGQSLQQATATLTAAGFSVTGNGNGNVTAMSPAAGTPAAPGTVVTLTVGGGGNGNGNGNQGNDG
;
A
#
# COMPACT_ATOMS: atom_id res chain seq x y z
N SER A 1 13.88 6.07 6.16
CA SER A 1 13.18 7.13 6.92
C SER A 1 12.31 7.96 5.98
N ILE A 2 11.20 8.49 6.49
CA ILE A 2 10.23 9.29 5.74
C ILE A 2 10.32 10.72 6.25
N SER A 3 10.54 11.68 5.36
CA SER A 3 10.72 13.08 5.76
C SER A 3 9.52 13.97 5.41
N ASN A 4 8.73 13.61 4.40
CA ASN A 4 7.68 14.46 3.86
C ASN A 4 6.30 13.82 4.04
N PHE A 5 5.37 14.59 4.61
CA PHE A 5 3.98 14.20 4.80
C PHE A 5 3.09 15.28 4.18
N PRO A 6 2.38 15.00 3.09
CA PRO A 6 1.56 16.01 2.40
C PRO A 6 0.35 16.41 3.24
N GLY A 7 -0.18 17.61 2.97
CA GLY A 7 -1.40 18.09 3.59
C GLY A 7 -1.30 18.32 5.09
N ALA A 8 -0.24 19.00 5.56
CA ALA A 8 -0.16 19.51 6.94
C ALA A 8 -1.35 20.40 7.28
N CYS A 9 -1.77 20.45 8.54
CA CYS A 9 -2.93 21.27 8.95
C CYS A 9 -2.65 22.77 8.82
N SER A 10 -1.40 23.18 8.88
CA SER A 10 -0.95 24.55 8.56
C SER A 10 -0.90 24.86 7.06
N GLY A 11 -1.11 23.83 6.21
CA GLY A 11 -0.99 23.89 4.76
C GLY A 11 0.36 23.35 4.25
N GLY A 12 0.37 22.89 2.98
CA GLY A 12 1.58 22.37 2.34
C GLY A 12 2.00 21.00 2.83
N THR A 13 3.29 20.80 3.06
CA THR A 13 3.90 19.53 3.47
C THR A 13 4.52 19.65 4.87
N TYR A 14 4.21 18.72 5.76
CA TYR A 14 4.89 18.61 7.05
C TYR A 14 6.27 17.96 6.81
N VAL A 15 7.33 18.65 7.16
CA VAL A 15 8.71 18.17 6.94
C VAL A 15 9.34 17.77 8.27
N VAL A 16 9.76 16.51 8.37
CA VAL A 16 10.48 16.00 9.54
C VAL A 16 11.97 16.06 9.28
N GLY A 17 12.68 16.95 9.99
CA GLY A 17 14.14 17.07 9.92
C GLY A 17 14.83 15.76 10.34
N GLY A 18 15.71 15.24 9.49
CA GLY A 18 16.37 13.94 9.72
C GLY A 18 15.50 12.72 9.38
N GLY A 19 14.24 12.93 9.02
CA GLY A 19 13.27 11.87 8.69
C GLY A 19 12.70 11.14 9.91
N PHE A 20 11.52 10.58 9.73
CA PHE A 20 10.82 9.76 10.73
C PHE A 20 11.01 8.27 10.41
N ASN A 21 11.52 7.51 11.35
CA ASN A 21 11.78 6.07 11.19
C ASN A 21 11.21 5.30 12.40
N PRO A 22 9.89 5.05 12.43
CA PRO A 22 9.27 4.37 13.54
C PRO A 22 9.76 2.93 13.65
N ARG A 23 9.96 2.45 14.86
CA ARG A 23 10.28 1.05 15.13
C ARG A 23 9.00 0.21 15.14
N ASN A 24 9.08 -1.01 14.59
CA ASN A 24 8.08 -2.03 14.79
C ASN A 24 8.44 -2.81 16.05
N ASP A 25 7.47 -3.05 16.93
CA ASP A 25 7.73 -3.62 18.27
C ASP A 25 8.34 -5.04 18.20
N ASP A 26 7.96 -5.83 17.20
CA ASP A 26 8.41 -7.22 16.99
C ASP A 26 9.23 -7.43 15.70
N GLY A 27 9.64 -6.36 15.02
CA GLY A 27 10.42 -6.42 13.79
C GLY A 27 9.65 -6.90 12.55
N ARG A 28 8.33 -7.14 12.65
CA ARG A 28 7.51 -7.54 11.50
C ARG A 28 7.42 -6.42 10.48
N ILE A 29 7.28 -6.83 9.22
CA ILE A 29 6.93 -5.96 8.10
C ILE A 29 5.60 -6.41 7.52
N ALA A 30 4.84 -5.48 6.94
CA ALA A 30 3.57 -5.79 6.29
C ALA A 30 3.55 -5.19 4.89
N ASN A 31 3.05 -5.96 3.92
CA ASN A 31 2.99 -5.57 2.52
C ASN A 31 1.62 -5.03 2.10
N ASN A 32 0.65 -5.04 3.00
CA ASN A 32 -0.70 -4.51 2.79
C ASN A 32 -1.28 -3.93 4.08
N ALA A 33 -2.35 -3.14 3.98
CA ALA A 33 -2.97 -2.46 5.10
C ALA A 33 -3.61 -3.43 6.11
N VAL A 34 -4.13 -4.59 5.67
CA VAL A 34 -4.75 -5.59 6.54
C VAL A 34 -3.72 -6.19 7.50
N ASP A 35 -2.57 -6.64 6.96
CA ASP A 35 -1.48 -7.20 7.77
C ASP A 35 -0.85 -6.11 8.65
N ALA A 36 -0.72 -4.88 8.14
CA ALA A 36 -0.25 -3.75 8.93
C ALA A 36 -1.14 -3.47 10.14
N THR A 37 -2.47 -3.59 9.98
CA THR A 37 -3.46 -3.44 11.05
C THR A 37 -3.39 -4.61 12.02
N LYS A 38 -3.42 -5.85 11.50
CA LYS A 38 -3.36 -7.10 12.26
C LYS A 38 -2.17 -7.17 13.22
N TRP A 39 -0.99 -6.80 12.72
CA TRP A 39 0.27 -6.88 13.47
C TRP A 39 0.73 -5.53 14.05
N SER A 40 -0.05 -4.47 13.84
CA SER A 40 0.27 -3.13 14.34
C SER A 40 1.64 -2.61 13.86
N VAL A 41 1.90 -2.71 12.56
CA VAL A 41 3.21 -2.38 11.95
C VAL A 41 3.33 -0.87 11.73
N ASN A 42 4.04 -0.19 12.62
CA ASN A 42 4.21 1.27 12.62
C ASN A 42 4.79 1.82 11.33
N SER A 43 5.84 1.16 10.78
CA SER A 43 6.49 1.59 9.55
C SER A 43 5.55 1.59 8.34
N SER A 44 4.63 0.62 8.24
CA SER A 44 3.63 0.56 7.17
C SER A 44 2.59 1.68 7.31
N TYR A 45 2.14 1.99 8.53
CA TYR A 45 1.24 3.12 8.78
C TYR A 45 1.89 4.45 8.43
N MET A 46 3.15 4.64 8.75
CA MET A 46 3.89 5.85 8.37
C MET A 46 4.08 5.96 6.84
N GLN A 47 4.33 4.84 6.18
CA GLN A 47 4.40 4.81 4.72
C GLN A 47 3.05 5.19 4.08
N MET A 48 1.93 4.69 4.61
CA MET A 48 0.60 5.10 4.16
C MET A 48 0.33 6.58 4.45
N ALA A 49 0.67 7.07 5.65
CA ALA A 49 0.47 8.47 6.03
C ALA A 49 1.27 9.45 5.15
N SER A 50 2.45 9.04 4.66
CA SER A 50 3.23 9.86 3.73
C SER A 50 2.63 9.98 2.32
N GLN A 51 1.57 9.22 2.02
CA GLN A 51 0.92 9.20 0.70
C GLN A 51 -0.49 9.80 0.72
N VAL A 52 -0.98 10.20 1.90
CA VAL A 52 -2.29 10.82 2.07
C VAL A 52 -2.14 12.15 2.81
N GLN A 53 -3.19 12.96 2.81
CA GLN A 53 -3.15 14.26 3.50
C GLN A 53 -3.16 14.07 5.03
N LEU A 54 -2.12 14.53 5.71
CA LEU A 54 -1.95 14.38 7.16
C LEU A 54 -3.12 15.02 7.94
N CYS A 55 -3.54 16.24 7.57
CA CYS A 55 -4.70 16.89 8.17
C CYS A 55 -6.01 16.14 7.85
N GLY A 56 -6.08 15.42 6.73
CA GLY A 56 -7.21 14.55 6.41
C GLY A 56 -7.36 13.40 7.42
N ILE A 57 -6.24 12.82 7.89
CA ILE A 57 -6.24 11.80 8.94
C ILE A 57 -6.81 12.38 10.25
N LYS A 58 -6.33 13.57 10.67
CA LYS A 58 -6.86 14.29 11.85
C LYS A 58 -8.36 14.51 11.72
N ASN A 59 -8.79 15.11 10.61
CA ASN A 59 -10.19 15.46 10.40
C ASN A 59 -11.10 14.22 10.42
N THR A 60 -10.65 13.10 9.87
CA THR A 60 -11.39 11.82 9.91
C THR A 60 -11.51 11.29 11.34
N ALA A 61 -10.42 11.34 12.12
CA ALA A 61 -10.45 10.94 13.53
C ALA A 61 -11.42 11.79 14.33
N GLU A 62 -11.40 13.11 14.14
CA GLU A 62 -12.33 14.06 14.80
C GLU A 62 -13.78 13.85 14.33
N ALA A 63 -14.01 13.52 13.06
CA ALA A 63 -15.35 13.19 12.54
C ALA A 63 -15.91 11.93 13.22
N PHE A 64 -15.08 10.97 13.61
CA PHE A 64 -15.48 9.84 14.45
C PHE A 64 -15.63 10.18 15.94
N GLY A 65 -15.42 11.43 16.33
CA GLY A 65 -15.56 11.88 17.71
C GLY A 65 -14.31 11.70 18.57
N VAL A 66 -13.15 11.36 17.99
CA VAL A 66 -11.89 11.29 18.75
C VAL A 66 -11.53 12.68 19.28
N LYS A 67 -11.29 12.75 20.58
CA LYS A 67 -10.95 14.02 21.27
C LYS A 67 -9.80 13.77 22.24
N ARG A 68 -8.99 14.80 22.40
CA ARG A 68 -8.01 14.83 23.48
C ARG A 68 -8.71 14.76 24.85
N ALA A 69 -8.03 14.18 25.82
CA ALA A 69 -8.53 14.06 27.21
C ALA A 69 -8.64 15.44 27.90
N ASP A 70 -7.85 16.43 27.46
CA ASP A 70 -7.88 17.81 27.95
C ASP A 70 -8.97 18.70 27.28
N GLY A 71 -9.71 18.14 26.33
CA GLY A 71 -10.78 18.84 25.59
C GLY A 71 -10.30 19.69 24.42
N ASN A 72 -9.00 19.78 24.18
CA ASN A 72 -8.42 20.51 23.04
C ASN A 72 -8.52 19.69 21.74
N GLU A 73 -8.24 20.34 20.61
CA GLU A 73 -8.10 19.69 19.31
C GLU A 73 -6.90 18.73 19.26
N LEU A 74 -6.97 17.70 18.43
CA LEU A 74 -5.83 16.86 18.14
C LEU A 74 -4.68 17.69 17.55
N GLY A 75 -3.47 17.48 18.06
CA GLY A 75 -2.27 18.24 17.70
C GLY A 75 -2.04 19.50 18.55
N LYS A 76 -3.00 19.90 19.39
CA LYS A 76 -2.90 21.12 20.22
C LYS A 76 -3.00 20.79 21.72
N PRO A 77 -2.00 20.15 22.32
CA PRO A 77 -2.00 19.90 23.77
C PRO A 77 -1.90 21.21 24.56
N VAL A 78 -2.31 21.18 25.83
CA VAL A 78 -2.17 22.34 26.74
C VAL A 78 -0.74 22.87 26.78
N SER A 79 0.26 21.98 26.70
CA SER A 79 1.67 22.35 26.67
C SER A 79 2.12 23.03 25.36
N ASN A 80 1.36 22.89 24.28
CA ASN A 80 1.63 23.52 22.99
C ASN A 80 0.32 23.82 22.24
N PRO A 81 -0.42 24.89 22.63
CA PRO A 81 -1.71 25.23 22.05
C PRO A 81 -1.63 25.70 20.59
N GLU A 82 -0.45 26.14 20.14
CA GLU A 82 -0.16 26.51 18.75
C GLU A 82 0.42 25.34 17.94
N GLY A 83 0.43 24.14 18.52
CA GLY A 83 0.88 22.93 17.84
C GLY A 83 -0.03 22.53 16.68
N GLU A 84 0.44 21.60 15.88
CA GLU A 84 -0.34 20.96 14.82
C GLU A 84 -0.23 19.44 14.89
N PHE A 85 -1.16 18.76 14.20
CA PHE A 85 -1.15 17.31 14.09
C PHE A 85 0.12 16.84 13.35
N ALA A 86 0.95 16.12 14.06
CA ALA A 86 2.25 15.64 13.59
C ALA A 86 2.18 14.20 13.04
N PRO A 87 3.14 13.76 12.21
CA PRO A 87 3.20 12.38 11.74
C PRO A 87 3.18 11.34 12.86
N SER A 88 3.80 11.60 14.02
CA SER A 88 3.75 10.70 15.19
C SER A 88 2.34 10.48 15.73
N ASP A 89 1.44 11.46 15.55
CA ASP A 89 0.06 11.38 16.05
C ASP A 89 -0.77 10.33 15.30
N VAL A 90 -0.37 9.98 14.06
CA VAL A 90 -0.93 8.85 13.32
C VAL A 90 -0.74 7.53 14.06
N LEU A 91 0.35 7.40 14.83
CA LEU A 91 0.63 6.22 15.67
C LEU A 91 0.05 6.34 17.08
N GLY A 92 -0.59 7.47 17.43
CA GLY A 92 -1.30 7.63 18.69
C GLY A 92 -0.48 8.30 19.81
N THR A 93 0.33 9.30 19.51
CA THR A 93 1.08 10.06 20.55
C THR A 93 0.20 11.07 21.28
N GLN A 94 -1.03 11.30 20.85
CA GLN A 94 -1.97 12.20 21.51
C GLN A 94 -2.62 11.53 22.74
N GLU A 95 -2.78 12.30 23.81
CA GLU A 95 -3.54 11.90 25.00
C GLU A 95 -5.04 11.99 24.70
N VAL A 96 -5.68 10.86 24.40
CA VAL A 96 -7.08 10.81 23.99
C VAL A 96 -7.97 10.26 25.10
N ALA A 97 -9.22 10.71 25.16
CA ALA A 97 -10.20 10.23 26.12
C ALA A 97 -10.64 8.80 25.76
N PRO A 98 -10.63 7.83 26.68
CA PRO A 98 -11.09 6.47 26.40
C PRO A 98 -12.52 6.39 25.84
N LEU A 99 -13.43 7.23 26.35
CA LEU A 99 -14.80 7.30 25.85
C LEU A 99 -14.84 7.73 24.38
N SER A 100 -13.99 8.68 23.97
CA SER A 100 -13.97 9.14 22.57
C SER A 100 -13.45 8.05 21.63
N MET A 101 -12.51 7.22 22.08
CA MET A 101 -12.04 6.06 21.32
C MET A 101 -13.12 4.97 21.22
N ALA A 102 -13.84 4.68 22.30
CA ALA A 102 -14.99 3.77 22.25
C ALA A 102 -16.07 4.29 21.28
N THR A 103 -16.35 5.61 21.29
CA THR A 103 -17.28 6.26 20.36
C THR A 103 -16.83 6.10 18.91
N ALA A 104 -15.54 6.28 18.62
CA ALA A 104 -15.00 6.11 17.28
C ALA A 104 -15.18 4.67 16.77
N PHE A 105 -14.86 3.67 17.59
CA PHE A 105 -15.06 2.27 17.22
C PHE A 105 -16.54 1.89 17.09
N ALA A 106 -17.42 2.46 17.91
CA ALA A 106 -18.86 2.32 17.72
C ALA A 106 -19.31 2.90 16.37
N GLY A 107 -18.74 4.06 15.96
CA GLY A 107 -19.04 4.67 14.67
C GLY A 107 -18.57 3.84 13.48
N ILE A 108 -17.40 3.22 13.57
CA ILE A 108 -16.88 2.30 12.54
C ILE A 108 -17.83 1.11 12.42
N ALA A 109 -18.12 0.41 13.53
CA ALA A 109 -19.03 -0.72 13.60
C ALA A 109 -20.49 -0.39 13.18
N ASN A 110 -20.84 0.90 13.15
CA ASN A 110 -22.15 1.42 12.73
C ASN A 110 -22.10 2.01 11.31
N ASN A 111 -21.48 1.31 10.38
CA ASN A 111 -21.37 1.71 8.97
C ASN A 111 -20.78 3.13 8.76
N GLY A 112 -19.81 3.53 9.60
CA GLY A 112 -19.18 4.84 9.54
C GLY A 112 -20.00 6.00 10.09
N THR A 113 -21.15 5.72 10.72
CA THR A 113 -22.01 6.72 11.37
C THR A 113 -21.67 6.80 12.85
N THR A 114 -21.09 7.91 13.30
CA THR A 114 -20.82 8.18 14.71
C THR A 114 -21.91 8.98 15.36
N CYS A 115 -22.14 8.75 16.67
CA CYS A 115 -23.15 9.47 17.44
C CYS A 115 -22.53 10.05 18.72
N THR A 116 -22.98 11.23 19.14
CA THR A 116 -22.54 11.82 20.39
C THR A 116 -23.00 10.95 21.57
N PRO A 117 -22.10 10.46 22.44
CA PRO A 117 -22.50 9.69 23.61
C PRO A 117 -23.21 10.58 24.61
N ILE A 118 -24.32 10.09 25.15
CA ILE A 118 -25.08 10.75 26.23
C ILE A 118 -25.12 9.83 27.46
N PRO A 119 -24.75 10.34 28.65
CA PRO A 119 -24.77 9.54 29.88
C PRO A 119 -26.12 9.58 30.60
N ILE A 120 -27.07 10.40 30.13
CA ILE A 120 -28.37 10.64 30.80
C ILE A 120 -29.47 10.26 29.83
N ASP A 121 -30.26 9.24 30.23
CA ASP A 121 -31.39 8.77 29.45
C ASP A 121 -32.69 9.51 29.84
N ARG A 122 -32.87 9.79 31.16
CA ARG A 122 -34.07 10.45 31.68
C ARG A 122 -33.73 11.36 32.84
N ILE A 123 -34.40 12.51 32.91
CA ILE A 123 -34.33 13.43 34.04
C ILE A 123 -35.74 13.59 34.59
N VAL A 124 -35.89 13.41 35.90
CA VAL A 124 -37.16 13.65 36.59
C VAL A 124 -36.95 14.73 37.63
N GLY A 125 -37.73 15.77 37.56
CA GLY A 125 -37.72 16.88 38.51
C GLY A 125 -38.28 16.50 39.89
N PRO A 126 -38.19 17.40 40.92
CA PRO A 126 -38.64 17.12 42.27
C PRO A 126 -40.16 16.84 42.37
N ASP A 127 -40.93 17.40 41.47
CA ASP A 127 -42.40 17.25 41.42
C ASP A 127 -42.82 16.06 40.53
N GLY A 128 -41.88 15.22 40.08
CA GLY A 128 -42.18 14.09 39.22
C GLY A 128 -42.33 14.43 37.74
N GLU A 129 -42.18 15.70 37.39
CA GLU A 129 -42.19 16.14 35.97
C GLU A 129 -40.97 15.60 35.21
N GLU A 130 -41.15 15.31 33.93
CA GLU A 130 -40.07 14.88 33.08
C GLU A 130 -39.40 16.10 32.44
N ILE A 131 -38.12 16.29 32.76
CA ILE A 131 -37.27 17.34 32.17
C ILE A 131 -36.60 16.79 30.94
N ALA A 132 -36.52 17.58 29.87
CA ALA A 132 -35.91 17.14 28.62
C ALA A 132 -34.43 16.76 28.81
N ALA A 133 -34.12 15.47 28.59
CA ALA A 133 -32.75 14.99 28.58
C ALA A 133 -32.00 15.39 27.31
N PRO A 134 -30.67 15.46 27.35
CA PRO A 134 -29.87 15.67 26.16
C PRO A 134 -30.18 14.59 25.10
N LYS A 135 -30.23 15.00 23.83
CA LYS A 135 -30.43 14.07 22.72
C LYS A 135 -29.11 13.79 22.02
N THR A 136 -28.89 12.52 21.66
CA THR A 136 -27.76 12.17 20.79
C THR A 136 -27.95 12.78 19.40
N THR A 137 -26.84 13.16 18.78
CA THR A 137 -26.77 13.57 17.36
C THR A 137 -25.80 12.64 16.66
N CYS A 138 -26.17 12.19 15.45
CA CYS A 138 -25.35 11.28 14.66
C CYS A 138 -24.94 11.96 13.35
N SER A 139 -23.76 11.63 12.86
CA SER A 139 -23.22 12.09 11.59
C SER A 139 -22.41 11.00 10.90
N GLN A 140 -22.42 11.01 9.57
CA GLN A 140 -21.61 10.09 8.76
C GLN A 140 -20.17 10.61 8.75
N ALA A 141 -19.24 9.86 9.38
CA ALA A 141 -17.82 10.20 9.42
C ALA A 141 -17.08 9.74 8.15
N VAL A 142 -17.39 8.55 7.66
CA VAL A 142 -16.91 7.99 6.39
C VAL A 142 -18.03 7.24 5.68
N ALA A 143 -17.90 7.02 4.37
CA ALA A 143 -18.86 6.21 3.61
C ALA A 143 -18.94 4.77 4.17
N PRO A 144 -20.10 4.10 4.11
CA PRO A 144 -20.26 2.74 4.63
C PRO A 144 -19.23 1.74 4.09
N GLU A 145 -18.90 1.83 2.80
CA GLU A 145 -17.94 0.94 2.15
C GLU A 145 -16.52 1.10 2.73
N VAL A 146 -16.16 2.30 3.20
CA VAL A 146 -14.89 2.54 3.88
C VAL A 146 -14.92 1.92 5.28
N ALA A 147 -16.03 2.08 6.02
CA ALA A 147 -16.20 1.46 7.33
C ALA A 147 -16.12 -0.08 7.24
N HIS A 148 -16.79 -0.71 6.27
CA HIS A 148 -16.73 -2.17 6.07
C HIS A 148 -15.30 -2.66 5.73
N ALA A 149 -14.51 -1.87 4.98
CA ALA A 149 -13.09 -2.19 4.75
C ALA A 149 -12.26 -2.07 6.04
N MET A 150 -12.58 -1.10 6.91
CA MET A 150 -11.97 -0.97 8.23
C MET A 150 -12.37 -2.13 9.15
N ASP A 151 -13.65 -2.51 9.17
CA ASP A 151 -14.15 -3.65 9.94
C ASP A 151 -13.38 -4.93 9.57
N TYR A 152 -13.29 -5.24 8.28
CA TYR A 152 -12.55 -6.40 7.79
C TYR A 152 -11.09 -6.41 8.28
N ALA A 153 -10.38 -5.29 8.18
CA ALA A 153 -8.99 -5.21 8.61
C ALA A 153 -8.85 -5.36 10.14
N MET A 154 -9.79 -4.79 10.91
CA MET A 154 -9.76 -4.81 12.38
C MET A 154 -10.26 -6.14 12.99
N GLU A 155 -11.10 -6.90 12.29
CA GLU A 155 -11.40 -8.29 12.67
C GLU A 155 -10.14 -9.16 12.64
N GLN A 156 -9.23 -8.93 11.68
CA GLN A 156 -7.98 -9.69 11.59
C GLN A 156 -7.06 -9.48 12.80
N VAL A 157 -7.24 -8.41 13.57
CA VAL A 157 -6.47 -8.16 14.81
C VAL A 157 -6.76 -9.21 15.87
N PHE A 158 -7.97 -9.80 15.87
CA PHE A 158 -8.37 -10.92 16.75
C PHE A 158 -8.02 -12.29 16.16
N SER A 159 -7.74 -12.40 14.87
CA SER A 159 -7.42 -13.67 14.21
C SER A 159 -6.05 -14.20 14.66
N GLY A 160 -5.76 -15.48 14.37
CA GLY A 160 -4.52 -16.12 14.79
C GLY A 160 -3.25 -15.31 14.42
N GLY A 161 -2.44 -15.00 15.42
CA GLY A 161 -1.23 -14.17 15.31
C GLY A 161 -1.47 -12.65 15.28
N GLY A 162 -2.72 -12.19 15.37
CA GLY A 162 -3.06 -10.78 15.54
C GLY A 162 -2.79 -10.31 16.97
N THR A 163 -2.62 -8.99 17.14
CA THR A 163 -2.22 -8.41 18.44
C THR A 163 -3.31 -8.50 19.51
N ALA A 164 -4.58 -8.70 19.15
CA ALA A 164 -5.69 -8.89 20.07
C ALA A 164 -6.17 -10.36 20.20
N THR A 165 -5.43 -11.34 19.67
CA THR A 165 -5.82 -12.77 19.80
C THR A 165 -6.10 -13.17 21.24
N ALA A 166 -5.33 -12.65 22.21
CA ALA A 166 -5.54 -12.90 23.64
C ALA A 166 -6.75 -12.16 24.25
N SER A 167 -7.41 -11.29 23.49
CA SER A 167 -8.64 -10.57 23.89
C SER A 167 -9.91 -11.21 23.33
N ASN A 168 -9.83 -12.37 22.66
CA ASN A 168 -11.04 -13.08 22.23
C ASN A 168 -11.93 -13.44 23.41
N THR A 169 -13.22 -13.12 23.30
CA THR A 169 -14.21 -13.41 24.35
C THR A 169 -14.64 -14.87 24.40
N GLY A 170 -14.49 -15.59 23.28
CA GLY A 170 -15.02 -16.93 23.11
C GLY A 170 -16.55 -17.01 23.01
N SER A 171 -17.24 -15.87 22.94
CA SER A 171 -18.73 -15.81 22.89
C SER A 171 -19.30 -16.23 21.53
N GLY A 172 -18.50 -16.24 20.47
CA GLY A 172 -18.96 -16.42 19.09
C GLY A 172 -19.46 -15.13 18.44
N VAL A 173 -19.54 -14.01 19.18
CA VAL A 173 -19.85 -12.69 18.61
C VAL A 173 -18.60 -12.13 17.93
N PRO A 174 -18.69 -11.68 16.67
CA PRO A 174 -17.57 -11.03 15.97
C PRO A 174 -17.19 -9.68 16.61
N HIS A 175 -15.90 -9.39 16.63
CA HIS A 175 -15.36 -8.14 17.15
C HIS A 175 -14.36 -7.51 16.19
N ILE A 176 -14.44 -6.21 16.06
CA ILE A 176 -13.37 -5.37 15.52
C ILE A 176 -12.56 -4.77 16.67
N GLY A 177 -11.27 -4.49 16.44
CA GLY A 177 -10.49 -3.84 17.50
C GLY A 177 -9.06 -3.53 17.11
N LYS A 178 -8.41 -2.82 18.04
CA LYS A 178 -7.00 -2.45 17.94
C LYS A 178 -6.35 -2.38 19.33
N THR A 179 -5.14 -2.89 19.41
CA THR A 179 -4.28 -2.73 20.57
C THR A 179 -3.39 -1.50 20.41
N GLY A 180 -2.99 -0.91 21.52
CA GLY A 180 -1.98 0.15 21.59
C GLY A 180 -0.98 -0.11 22.72
N THR A 181 0.26 0.30 22.52
CA THR A 181 1.30 0.31 23.55
C THR A 181 2.25 1.47 23.25
N THR A 182 2.43 2.37 24.20
CA THR A 182 3.36 3.49 24.06
C THR A 182 4.81 3.04 24.22
N ASP A 183 5.74 3.85 23.70
CA ASP A 183 7.17 3.62 23.90
C ASP A 183 7.50 3.52 25.40
N GLY A 184 8.36 2.56 25.75
CA GLY A 184 8.63 2.23 27.16
C GLY A 184 7.47 1.55 27.89
N ALA A 185 6.38 1.18 27.16
CA ALA A 185 5.18 0.55 27.72
C ALA A 185 4.60 1.28 28.94
N LYS A 186 4.57 2.62 28.89
CA LYS A 186 3.96 3.46 29.94
C LYS A 186 2.44 3.30 29.98
N ASP A 187 1.84 3.04 28.83
CA ASP A 187 0.41 2.87 28.62
C ASP A 187 0.16 1.69 27.70
N THR A 188 -0.96 1.01 27.94
CA THR A 188 -1.44 -0.06 27.09
C THR A 188 -2.96 0.05 26.89
N TRP A 189 -3.40 -0.20 25.66
CA TRP A 189 -4.77 -0.03 25.22
C TRP A 189 -5.33 -1.31 24.58
N MET A 190 -6.61 -1.56 24.79
CA MET A 190 -7.44 -2.41 23.97
C MET A 190 -8.75 -1.70 23.72
N ILE A 191 -9.04 -1.40 22.46
CA ILE A 191 -10.30 -0.80 22.02
C ILE A 191 -10.93 -1.75 21.02
N GLY A 192 -12.24 -1.93 21.11
CA GLY A 192 -12.96 -2.74 20.14
C GLY A 192 -14.46 -2.64 20.30
N SER A 193 -15.17 -3.20 19.34
CA SER A 193 -16.62 -3.19 19.26
C SER A 193 -17.14 -4.50 18.68
N SER A 194 -18.30 -4.96 19.16
CA SER A 194 -19.24 -5.75 18.37
C SER A 194 -20.13 -4.79 17.56
N THR A 195 -21.09 -5.29 16.82
CA THR A 195 -22.12 -4.45 16.16
C THR A 195 -23.11 -3.83 17.16
N ARG A 196 -22.97 -4.09 18.46
CA ARG A 196 -23.89 -3.65 19.52
C ARG A 196 -23.22 -2.81 20.60
N VAL A 197 -21.99 -3.13 20.98
CA VAL A 197 -21.30 -2.48 22.11
C VAL A 197 -19.86 -2.24 21.79
N ALA A 198 -19.38 -1.01 22.02
CA ALA A 198 -17.98 -0.62 21.94
C ALA A 198 -17.40 -0.41 23.35
N THR A 199 -16.15 -0.84 23.54
CA THR A 199 -15.42 -0.72 24.80
C THR A 199 -13.97 -0.33 24.57
N ALA A 200 -13.49 0.63 25.36
CA ALA A 200 -12.08 1.01 25.43
C ALA A 200 -11.54 0.70 26.83
N VAL A 201 -10.41 -0.01 26.88
CA VAL A 201 -9.65 -0.27 28.10
C VAL A 201 -8.28 0.40 27.96
N TRP A 202 -7.96 1.24 28.91
CA TRP A 202 -6.65 1.85 29.10
C TRP A 202 -6.07 1.42 30.44
N VAL A 203 -4.82 1.04 30.44
CA VAL A 203 -4.02 0.78 31.63
C VAL A 203 -2.72 1.55 31.49
N GLY A 204 -2.44 2.43 32.42
CA GLY A 204 -1.31 3.33 32.33
C GLY A 204 -0.99 4.08 33.61
N ASN A 205 -0.06 5.00 33.50
CA ASN A 205 0.37 5.82 34.62
C ASN A 205 -0.42 7.15 34.63
N VAL A 206 -1.16 7.41 35.70
CA VAL A 206 -1.80 8.73 35.89
C VAL A 206 -0.76 9.81 36.11
N THR A 207 0.35 9.46 36.79
CA THR A 207 1.52 10.32 36.99
C THR A 207 2.78 9.47 36.86
N GLY A 208 3.83 10.05 36.28
CA GLY A 208 5.09 9.34 36.05
C GLY A 208 5.11 8.50 34.77
N GLU A 209 6.13 7.68 34.59
CA GLU A 209 6.45 6.96 33.36
C GLU A 209 6.91 5.52 33.63
N ALA A 210 6.33 4.86 34.64
CA ALA A 210 6.71 3.50 34.99
C ALA A 210 6.41 2.53 33.82
N ASN A 211 7.38 1.68 33.50
CA ASN A 211 7.23 0.68 32.47
C ASN A 211 6.29 -0.44 32.97
N LEU A 212 5.13 -0.60 32.34
CA LEU A 212 4.14 -1.63 32.70
C LEU A 212 4.64 -3.07 32.53
N ARG A 213 5.73 -3.28 31.77
CA ARG A 213 6.35 -4.62 31.64
C ARG A 213 7.06 -5.05 32.92
N ASP A 214 7.47 -4.07 33.75
CA ASP A 214 8.15 -4.31 35.03
C ASP A 214 7.18 -4.39 36.21
N LEU A 215 5.88 -4.18 35.97
CA LEU A 215 4.84 -4.15 36.98
C LEU A 215 3.89 -5.36 36.83
N SER A 216 3.33 -5.78 37.97
CA SER A 216 2.33 -6.85 38.02
C SER A 216 1.19 -6.48 38.94
N PHE A 217 -0.04 -6.90 38.55
CA PHE A 217 -1.21 -6.99 39.39
C PHE A 217 -1.37 -8.43 39.88
N ASP A 218 -2.23 -8.69 40.85
CA ASP A 218 -2.55 -10.06 41.28
C ASP A 218 -3.04 -10.95 40.12
N SER A 219 -3.66 -10.34 39.11
CA SER A 219 -4.13 -11.01 37.91
C SER A 219 -3.05 -11.25 36.84
N GLY A 220 -1.78 -10.85 37.05
CA GLY A 220 -0.65 -11.00 36.13
C GLY A 220 -0.05 -9.68 35.65
N ALA A 221 0.84 -9.74 34.64
CA ALA A 221 1.61 -8.59 34.17
C ALA A 221 0.73 -7.39 33.80
N ALA A 222 1.15 -6.18 34.20
CA ALA A 222 0.38 -4.95 33.98
C ALA A 222 0.29 -4.60 32.49
N ALA A 223 1.35 -4.79 31.71
CA ALA A 223 1.38 -4.52 30.26
C ALA A 223 0.36 -5.35 29.47
N THR A 224 -0.07 -6.51 29.97
CA THR A 224 -1.07 -7.38 29.34
C THR A 224 -2.43 -7.33 30.01
N ALA A 225 -2.64 -6.49 31.01
CA ALA A 225 -3.92 -6.40 31.74
C ALA A 225 -5.10 -6.09 30.82
N ARG A 226 -4.90 -5.30 29.75
CA ARG A 226 -5.88 -5.02 28.70
C ARG A 226 -6.52 -6.30 28.15
N HIS A 227 -5.74 -7.36 27.96
CA HIS A 227 -6.20 -8.65 27.40
C HIS A 227 -6.97 -9.51 28.40
N ARG A 228 -7.02 -9.10 29.66
CA ARG A 228 -7.85 -9.73 30.70
C ARG A 228 -9.10 -8.89 30.99
N MET A 229 -8.96 -7.56 30.97
CA MET A 229 -10.05 -6.64 31.29
C MET A 229 -11.06 -6.52 30.15
N TRP A 230 -10.58 -6.29 28.93
CA TRP A 230 -11.45 -6.07 27.77
C TRP A 230 -12.35 -7.28 27.49
N PRO A 231 -11.86 -8.53 27.36
CA PRO A 231 -12.72 -9.67 27.10
C PRO A 231 -13.67 -9.98 28.25
N ALA A 232 -13.30 -9.68 29.50
CA ALA A 232 -14.21 -9.84 30.65
C ALA A 232 -15.43 -8.90 30.55
N ILE A 233 -15.21 -7.64 30.13
CA ILE A 233 -16.28 -6.65 29.91
C ILE A 233 -17.13 -7.08 28.71
N MET A 234 -16.48 -7.38 27.58
CA MET A 234 -17.19 -7.69 26.33
C MET A 234 -17.94 -9.01 26.42
N SER A 235 -17.47 -10.03 27.15
CA SER A 235 -18.21 -11.28 27.36
C SER A 235 -19.56 -11.03 28.00
N VAL A 236 -19.65 -10.11 28.97
CA VAL A 236 -20.92 -9.73 29.60
C VAL A 236 -21.81 -8.97 28.61
N ALA A 237 -21.22 -8.06 27.83
CA ALA A 237 -21.94 -7.31 26.81
C ALA A 237 -22.49 -8.24 25.70
N ASP A 238 -21.69 -9.20 25.23
CA ASP A 238 -22.08 -10.19 24.24
C ASP A 238 -23.24 -11.06 24.70
N GLN A 239 -23.20 -11.51 25.96
CA GLN A 239 -24.28 -12.31 26.56
C GLN A 239 -25.59 -11.51 26.64
N LYS A 240 -25.51 -10.21 26.93
CA LYS A 240 -26.67 -9.37 27.13
C LYS A 240 -27.27 -8.82 25.84
N TYR A 241 -26.43 -8.42 24.90
CA TYR A 241 -26.81 -7.65 23.72
C TYR A 241 -26.61 -8.39 22.41
N GLY A 242 -25.84 -9.49 22.43
CA GLY A 242 -25.44 -10.20 21.21
C GLY A 242 -24.51 -9.40 20.30
N GLY A 243 -24.58 -9.71 19.03
CA GLY A 243 -23.89 -9.03 17.94
C GLY A 243 -24.01 -9.83 16.65
N ASP A 244 -24.12 -9.14 15.55
CA ASP A 244 -24.24 -9.70 14.21
C ASP A 244 -22.84 -9.75 13.55
N ALA A 245 -22.71 -10.45 12.43
CA ALA A 245 -21.53 -10.34 11.59
C ALA A 245 -21.41 -8.91 11.02
N PHE A 246 -20.17 -8.43 10.87
CA PHE A 246 -19.93 -7.16 10.16
C PHE A 246 -20.22 -7.33 8.67
N PRO A 247 -20.67 -6.28 7.99
CA PRO A 247 -20.85 -6.33 6.54
C PRO A 247 -19.55 -6.62 5.82
N ASP A 248 -19.66 -7.35 4.70
CA ASP A 248 -18.49 -7.66 3.89
C ASP A 248 -17.81 -6.39 3.34
N ALA A 249 -16.49 -6.38 3.37
CA ALA A 249 -15.72 -5.34 2.71
C ALA A 249 -15.95 -5.38 1.18
N PRO A 250 -16.10 -4.22 0.53
CA PRO A 250 -16.32 -4.19 -0.92
C PRO A 250 -15.10 -4.75 -1.67
N SER A 251 -15.32 -5.44 -2.78
CA SER A 251 -14.25 -6.02 -3.59
C SER A 251 -13.23 -4.96 -4.06
N SER A 252 -13.64 -3.71 -4.18
CA SER A 252 -12.76 -2.58 -4.50
C SER A 252 -11.70 -2.29 -3.42
N ALA A 253 -11.98 -2.63 -2.14
CA ALA A 253 -11.02 -2.46 -1.05
C ALA A 253 -9.79 -3.39 -1.18
N PHE A 254 -9.93 -4.50 -1.91
CA PHE A 254 -8.84 -5.46 -2.15
C PHE A 254 -8.10 -5.23 -3.46
N ARG A 255 -8.50 -4.22 -4.24
CA ARG A 255 -7.83 -3.89 -5.49
C ARG A 255 -6.67 -2.94 -5.21
N GLN A 256 -5.50 -3.30 -5.73
CA GLN A 256 -4.39 -2.36 -5.76
C GLN A 256 -4.75 -1.23 -6.73
N VAL A 257 -4.70 0.01 -6.26
CA VAL A 257 -4.82 1.17 -7.14
C VAL A 257 -3.53 1.28 -7.94
N LEU A 258 -3.62 0.99 -9.23
CA LEU A 258 -2.50 1.14 -10.14
C LEU A 258 -2.42 2.60 -10.62
N VAL A 259 -1.21 3.10 -10.69
CA VAL A 259 -0.85 4.43 -11.19
C VAL A 259 0.09 4.24 -12.38
N ASP A 260 -0.04 5.08 -13.39
CA ASP A 260 0.84 5.03 -14.56
C ASP A 260 2.31 5.30 -14.13
N LEU A 261 3.22 4.46 -14.62
CA LEU A 261 4.65 4.70 -14.48
C LEU A 261 5.08 5.86 -15.39
N PRO A 262 6.06 6.68 -14.97
CA PRO A 262 6.65 7.67 -15.84
C PRO A 262 7.31 6.98 -17.05
N ASN A 263 7.40 7.69 -18.16
CA ASN A 263 8.13 7.17 -19.32
C ASN A 263 9.62 7.11 -19.00
N LEU A 264 10.16 5.90 -18.89
CA LEU A 264 11.57 5.66 -18.57
C LEU A 264 12.43 5.35 -19.81
N ALA A 265 11.81 5.15 -20.99
CA ALA A 265 12.50 4.74 -22.20
C ALA A 265 13.60 5.75 -22.60
N GLY A 266 14.82 5.26 -22.81
CA GLY A 266 15.95 6.06 -23.25
C GLY A 266 16.60 6.94 -22.17
N LEU A 267 16.07 6.95 -20.92
CA LEU A 267 16.70 7.64 -19.81
C LEU A 267 17.97 6.91 -19.36
N THR A 268 18.87 7.63 -18.71
CA THR A 268 19.94 7.00 -17.93
C THR A 268 19.38 6.41 -16.63
N LEU A 269 20.13 5.53 -15.98
CA LEU A 269 19.72 4.89 -14.72
C LEU A 269 19.38 5.91 -13.62
N ASP A 270 20.19 6.98 -13.49
CA ASP A 270 19.99 8.03 -12.49
C ASP A 270 18.75 8.88 -12.81
N GLN A 271 18.51 9.20 -14.08
CA GLN A 271 17.29 9.90 -14.52
C GLN A 271 16.05 9.06 -14.27
N ALA A 272 16.12 7.75 -14.53
CA ALA A 272 15.00 6.83 -14.26
C ALA A 272 14.72 6.71 -12.76
N ARG A 273 15.75 6.65 -11.93
CA ARG A 273 15.61 6.68 -10.47
C ARG A 273 14.86 7.94 -10.02
N GLN A 274 15.35 9.11 -10.45
CA GLN A 274 14.73 10.38 -10.09
C GLN A 274 13.26 10.44 -10.54
N ALA A 275 12.96 10.07 -11.79
CA ALA A 275 11.59 10.09 -12.32
C ALA A 275 10.65 9.16 -11.54
N LEU A 276 11.12 7.98 -11.12
CA LEU A 276 10.34 7.04 -10.31
C LEU A 276 10.10 7.57 -8.90
N GLU A 277 11.12 8.09 -8.23
CA GLU A 277 11.02 8.66 -6.89
C GLU A 277 10.09 9.88 -6.85
N GLU A 278 10.17 10.79 -7.84
CA GLU A 278 9.26 11.93 -7.99
C GLU A 278 7.81 11.49 -8.23
N ALA A 279 7.60 10.38 -8.94
CA ALA A 279 6.28 9.78 -9.16
C ALA A 279 5.78 8.94 -7.97
N GLY A 280 6.57 8.81 -6.90
CA GLY A 280 6.20 8.10 -5.67
C GLY A 280 6.41 6.59 -5.74
N PHE A 281 7.30 6.10 -6.60
CA PHE A 281 7.74 4.70 -6.68
C PHE A 281 9.12 4.50 -6.04
N GLN A 282 9.43 3.26 -5.68
CA GLN A 282 10.77 2.88 -5.25
C GLN A 282 11.56 2.35 -6.45
N PHE A 283 12.82 2.73 -6.56
CA PHE A 283 13.71 2.30 -7.61
C PHE A 283 14.53 1.06 -7.17
N ALA A 284 14.69 0.10 -8.09
CA ALA A 284 15.68 -0.96 -7.99
C ALA A 284 16.46 -1.09 -9.31
N ASP A 285 17.77 -1.29 -9.22
CA ASP A 285 18.62 -1.57 -10.37
C ASP A 285 18.57 -3.06 -10.68
N GLY A 286 18.01 -3.41 -11.85
CA GLY A 286 17.92 -4.77 -12.39
C GLY A 286 19.14 -5.21 -13.21
N GLY A 287 20.12 -4.31 -13.35
CA GLY A 287 21.33 -4.55 -14.14
C GLY A 287 21.12 -4.38 -15.65
N GLN A 288 22.11 -4.87 -16.40
CA GLN A 288 22.11 -4.75 -17.86
C GLN A 288 21.53 -6.00 -18.52
N ARG A 289 20.76 -5.77 -19.60
CA ARG A 289 20.26 -6.80 -20.51
C ARG A 289 20.69 -6.53 -21.94
N ASP A 290 20.69 -7.57 -22.77
CA ASP A 290 21.03 -7.44 -24.18
C ASP A 290 19.97 -6.62 -24.92
N SER A 291 20.43 -5.55 -25.59
CA SER A 291 19.59 -4.59 -26.33
C SER A 291 20.41 -3.90 -27.43
N ASP A 292 19.76 -3.33 -28.40
CA ASP A 292 20.30 -2.50 -29.47
C ASP A 292 20.32 -0.99 -29.13
N LEU A 293 19.75 -0.62 -27.97
CA LEU A 293 19.84 0.74 -27.47
C LEU A 293 21.28 1.08 -27.05
N PRO A 294 21.65 2.36 -27.01
CA PRO A 294 22.91 2.79 -26.43
C PRO A 294 23.17 2.23 -25.04
N VAL A 295 24.43 1.89 -24.76
CA VAL A 295 24.83 1.33 -23.45
C VAL A 295 24.41 2.27 -22.32
N GLY A 296 23.79 1.72 -21.27
CA GLY A 296 23.36 2.44 -20.08
C GLY A 296 21.99 3.11 -20.19
N GLN A 297 21.35 3.09 -21.36
CA GLN A 297 19.96 3.57 -21.47
C GLN A 297 18.96 2.53 -20.99
N VAL A 298 17.90 2.99 -20.35
CA VAL A 298 16.78 2.14 -19.90
C VAL A 298 16.09 1.52 -21.10
N MET A 299 16.00 0.20 -21.07
CA MET A 299 15.34 -0.61 -22.10
C MET A 299 14.04 -1.26 -21.64
N ALA A 300 13.90 -1.50 -20.32
CA ALA A 300 12.71 -2.12 -19.73
C ALA A 300 12.59 -1.77 -18.25
N SER A 301 11.37 -1.93 -17.72
CA SER A 301 11.11 -1.92 -16.29
C SER A 301 10.12 -3.04 -15.92
N GLU A 302 10.22 -3.52 -14.68
CA GLU A 302 9.34 -4.52 -14.11
C GLU A 302 8.85 -4.02 -12.73
N PRO A 303 7.52 -3.76 -12.56
CA PRO A 303 6.47 -3.82 -13.57
C PRO A 303 6.62 -2.76 -14.65
N SER A 304 5.87 -2.90 -15.76
CA SER A 304 5.80 -1.93 -16.86
C SER A 304 4.39 -1.34 -16.98
N GLY A 305 4.30 -0.12 -17.50
CA GLY A 305 3.04 0.59 -17.75
C GLY A 305 2.39 1.12 -16.47
N GLN A 306 1.95 0.28 -15.57
CA GLN A 306 1.29 0.65 -14.32
C GLN A 306 1.83 -0.15 -13.14
N ALA A 307 1.85 0.48 -11.97
CA ALA A 307 2.23 -0.15 -10.70
C ALA A 307 1.46 0.46 -9.53
N GLY A 308 1.37 -0.25 -8.42
CA GLY A 308 0.86 0.32 -7.18
C GLY A 308 1.77 1.43 -6.68
N ARG A 309 1.21 2.56 -6.23
CA ARG A 309 2.00 3.65 -5.66
C ARG A 309 2.88 3.12 -4.52
N GLY A 310 4.14 3.53 -4.48
CA GLY A 310 5.13 3.07 -3.49
C GLY A 310 5.72 1.69 -3.76
N SER A 311 5.28 0.97 -4.80
CA SER A 311 5.90 -0.31 -5.17
C SER A 311 7.29 -0.13 -5.76
N VAL A 312 8.09 -1.18 -5.67
CA VAL A 312 9.42 -1.22 -6.28
C VAL A 312 9.30 -1.43 -7.78
N VAL A 313 9.97 -0.59 -8.55
CA VAL A 313 10.11 -0.72 -10.01
C VAL A 313 11.56 -1.05 -10.31
N THR A 314 11.79 -2.25 -10.82
CA THR A 314 13.12 -2.70 -11.23
C THR A 314 13.40 -2.23 -12.65
N VAL A 315 14.49 -1.50 -12.85
CA VAL A 315 14.86 -0.89 -14.12
C VAL A 315 16.04 -1.65 -14.73
N PHE A 316 15.93 -2.00 -16.00
CA PHE A 316 16.98 -2.68 -16.75
C PHE A 316 17.56 -1.75 -17.82
N THR A 317 18.88 -1.73 -17.93
CA THR A 317 19.59 -0.91 -18.93
C THR A 317 20.19 -1.75 -20.05
N SER A 318 20.40 -1.12 -21.19
CA SER A 318 21.03 -1.75 -22.35
C SER A 318 22.53 -1.95 -22.14
N ASN A 319 23.05 -3.10 -22.58
CA ASN A 319 24.49 -3.35 -22.71
C ASN A 319 24.99 -3.12 -24.16
N GLY A 320 24.12 -2.72 -25.10
CA GLY A 320 24.45 -2.43 -26.49
C GLY A 320 24.94 -3.63 -27.32
N LYS A 321 24.72 -4.86 -26.84
CA LYS A 321 25.24 -6.07 -27.51
C LYS A 321 24.44 -6.47 -28.74
N LEU A 322 23.17 -6.09 -28.84
CA LEU A 322 22.36 -6.40 -30.02
C LEU A 322 22.63 -5.38 -31.11
N LYS A 323 22.54 -5.82 -32.36
CA LYS A 323 22.62 -4.98 -33.57
C LYS A 323 21.43 -5.26 -34.45
N ALA A 324 20.84 -4.21 -35.02
CA ALA A 324 19.77 -4.35 -35.98
C ALA A 324 20.26 -5.05 -37.24
N LEU A 325 19.55 -6.05 -37.73
CA LEU A 325 19.88 -6.78 -38.96
C LEU A 325 19.75 -5.85 -40.17
N PRO A 326 20.84 -5.66 -40.99
CA PRO A 326 20.76 -4.91 -42.22
C PRO A 326 19.73 -5.49 -43.20
N ASN A 327 19.03 -4.62 -43.94
CA ASN A 327 18.14 -5.07 -44.98
C ASN A 327 18.96 -5.49 -46.22
N VAL A 328 18.93 -6.75 -46.58
CA VAL A 328 19.64 -7.31 -47.74
C VAL A 328 18.69 -7.88 -48.78
N VAL A 329 17.39 -7.68 -48.66
CA VAL A 329 16.40 -8.11 -49.64
C VAL A 329 16.62 -7.31 -50.95
N GLY A 330 16.66 -7.99 -52.10
CA GLY A 330 16.96 -7.44 -53.41
C GLY A 330 18.44 -7.46 -53.79
N GLN A 331 19.38 -7.67 -52.87
CA GLN A 331 20.81 -7.84 -53.17
C GLN A 331 21.13 -9.21 -53.72
N SER A 332 22.20 -9.36 -54.48
CA SER A 332 22.72 -10.69 -54.81
C SER A 332 23.17 -11.43 -53.54
N LEU A 333 23.12 -12.76 -53.55
CA LEU A 333 23.54 -13.56 -52.40
C LEU A 333 24.96 -13.20 -51.92
N GLN A 334 25.88 -12.94 -52.83
CA GLN A 334 27.27 -12.52 -52.50
C GLN A 334 27.29 -11.18 -51.75
N GLN A 335 26.56 -10.17 -52.23
CA GLN A 335 26.47 -8.86 -51.61
C GLN A 335 25.78 -8.94 -50.25
N ALA A 336 24.66 -9.66 -50.17
CA ALA A 336 23.94 -9.90 -48.91
C ALA A 336 24.80 -10.57 -47.84
N THR A 337 25.56 -11.59 -48.25
CA THR A 337 26.50 -12.29 -47.37
C THR A 337 27.58 -11.35 -46.86
N ALA A 338 28.19 -10.56 -47.76
CA ALA A 338 29.21 -9.58 -47.37
C ALA A 338 28.67 -8.53 -46.39
N THR A 339 27.46 -7.99 -46.65
CA THR A 339 26.81 -6.99 -45.80
C THR A 339 26.54 -7.51 -44.41
N LEU A 340 25.95 -8.71 -44.30
CA LEU A 340 25.61 -9.32 -43.00
C LEU A 340 26.85 -9.74 -42.23
N THR A 341 27.87 -10.31 -42.91
CA THR A 341 29.13 -10.69 -42.28
C THR A 341 29.91 -9.47 -41.77
N ALA A 342 29.96 -8.37 -42.55
CA ALA A 342 30.55 -7.10 -42.08
C ALA A 342 29.82 -6.51 -40.87
N ALA A 343 28.51 -6.74 -40.74
CA ALA A 343 27.71 -6.38 -39.57
C ALA A 343 27.90 -7.32 -38.36
N GLY A 344 28.62 -8.45 -38.54
CA GLY A 344 28.95 -9.41 -37.49
C GLY A 344 27.98 -10.57 -37.38
N PHE A 345 27.17 -10.87 -38.40
CA PHE A 345 26.22 -11.98 -38.45
C PHE A 345 26.74 -13.14 -39.30
N SER A 346 26.28 -14.33 -39.00
CA SER A 346 26.49 -15.54 -39.82
C SER A 346 25.39 -15.67 -40.85
N VAL A 347 25.74 -16.20 -42.02
CA VAL A 347 24.77 -16.28 -43.13
C VAL A 347 24.62 -17.72 -43.60
N THR A 348 23.40 -18.17 -43.85
CA THR A 348 23.08 -19.38 -44.53
C THR A 348 22.12 -19.11 -45.70
N GLY A 349 22.33 -19.73 -46.82
CA GLY A 349 21.53 -19.60 -48.01
C GLY A 349 22.29 -20.11 -49.22
N ASN A 350 21.59 -20.58 -50.26
CA ASN A 350 22.18 -21.06 -51.50
C ASN A 350 21.33 -20.60 -52.70
N GLY A 351 21.92 -20.47 -53.89
CA GLY A 351 21.27 -20.08 -55.09
C GLY A 351 22.06 -18.97 -55.84
N ASN A 352 21.63 -18.68 -57.11
CA ASN A 352 22.29 -17.74 -57.99
C ASN A 352 21.45 -16.48 -58.32
N GLY A 353 20.41 -16.24 -57.54
CA GLY A 353 19.52 -15.08 -57.73
C GLY A 353 19.70 -14.01 -56.64
N ASN A 354 18.75 -13.06 -56.66
CA ASN A 354 18.70 -12.08 -55.61
C ASN A 354 17.93 -12.60 -54.39
N VAL A 355 18.25 -12.10 -53.21
CA VAL A 355 17.58 -12.39 -51.94
C VAL A 355 16.14 -11.88 -52.02
N THR A 356 15.19 -12.78 -51.81
CA THR A 356 13.74 -12.47 -51.82
C THR A 356 13.18 -12.36 -50.41
N ALA A 357 13.82 -13.05 -49.41
CA ALA A 357 13.46 -12.95 -47.99
C ALA A 357 14.67 -13.28 -47.09
N MET A 358 14.60 -12.79 -45.87
CA MET A 358 15.60 -13.10 -44.85
C MET A 358 14.88 -13.44 -43.50
N SER A 359 15.47 -14.33 -42.71
CA SER A 359 15.00 -14.70 -41.40
C SER A 359 16.19 -14.78 -40.42
N PRO A 360 16.19 -14.05 -39.31
CA PRO A 360 15.18 -13.05 -38.89
C PRO A 360 15.03 -11.89 -39.87
N ALA A 361 13.93 -11.14 -39.79
CA ALA A 361 13.63 -10.03 -40.70
C ALA A 361 14.62 -8.86 -40.55
N ALA A 362 14.74 -8.03 -41.58
CA ALA A 362 15.53 -6.79 -41.52
C ALA A 362 15.05 -5.90 -40.37
N GLY A 363 15.99 -5.21 -39.68
CA GLY A 363 15.71 -4.38 -38.51
C GLY A 363 15.53 -5.14 -37.19
N THR A 364 15.44 -6.48 -37.20
CA THR A 364 15.36 -7.25 -35.94
C THR A 364 16.67 -7.13 -35.17
N PRO A 365 16.65 -6.73 -33.87
CA PRO A 365 17.83 -6.77 -33.03
C PRO A 365 18.32 -8.22 -32.81
N ALA A 366 19.59 -8.46 -33.08
CA ALA A 366 20.18 -9.78 -32.96
C ALA A 366 21.61 -9.71 -32.39
N ALA A 367 22.02 -10.75 -31.67
CA ALA A 367 23.35 -10.84 -31.14
C ALA A 367 24.39 -11.09 -32.25
N PRO A 368 25.62 -10.57 -32.13
CA PRO A 368 26.70 -10.94 -33.03
C PRO A 368 26.84 -12.45 -33.17
N GLY A 369 27.03 -12.93 -34.42
CA GLY A 369 27.10 -14.34 -34.75
C GLY A 369 25.75 -15.02 -35.00
N THR A 370 24.62 -14.32 -34.79
CA THR A 370 23.29 -14.87 -35.14
C THR A 370 23.26 -15.31 -36.60
N VAL A 371 22.72 -16.49 -36.88
CA VAL A 371 22.59 -17.04 -38.24
C VAL A 371 21.38 -16.42 -38.91
N VAL A 372 21.61 -15.74 -40.04
CA VAL A 372 20.57 -15.20 -40.89
C VAL A 372 20.37 -16.13 -42.09
N THR A 373 19.18 -16.66 -42.24
CA THR A 373 18.82 -17.51 -43.38
C THR A 373 18.28 -16.64 -44.50
N LEU A 374 18.90 -16.76 -45.68
CA LEU A 374 18.52 -16.04 -46.88
C LEU A 374 17.75 -16.96 -47.84
N THR A 375 16.60 -16.53 -48.30
CA THR A 375 15.85 -17.15 -49.38
C THR A 375 16.22 -16.42 -50.69
N VAL A 376 16.70 -17.17 -51.66
CA VAL A 376 17.13 -16.64 -52.96
C VAL A 376 16.12 -17.02 -54.06
N GLY A 377 15.69 -16.05 -54.86
CA GLY A 377 14.84 -16.32 -55.99
C GLY A 377 15.59 -17.12 -57.04
N GLY A 378 14.95 -18.15 -57.61
CA GLY A 378 15.54 -18.93 -58.74
C GLY A 378 15.74 -18.04 -59.95
N GLY A 379 17.02 -17.90 -60.39
CA GLY A 379 17.31 -17.34 -61.69
C GLY A 379 16.74 -18.29 -62.76
N GLY A 380 15.59 -17.91 -63.32
CA GLY A 380 15.03 -18.64 -64.48
C GLY A 380 15.97 -18.50 -65.65
N ASN A 381 16.73 -19.55 -65.98
CA ASN A 381 17.34 -19.71 -67.29
C ASN A 381 16.19 -19.94 -68.28
N GLY A 382 15.68 -18.85 -68.85
CA GLY A 382 14.81 -18.95 -70.00
C GLY A 382 15.67 -19.34 -71.24
N ASN A 383 15.91 -20.63 -71.42
CA ASN A 383 16.38 -21.16 -72.68
C ASN A 383 15.15 -21.53 -73.52
N GLY A 384 14.62 -20.52 -74.18
CA GLY A 384 13.62 -20.72 -75.22
C GLY A 384 14.26 -21.33 -76.47
N ASN A 385 14.24 -22.65 -76.57
CA ASN A 385 14.54 -23.33 -77.84
C ASN A 385 13.26 -23.42 -78.67
N GLY A 386 13.14 -22.48 -79.59
CA GLY A 386 12.10 -22.54 -80.66
C GLY A 386 12.45 -23.70 -81.59
N ASN A 387 11.64 -24.70 -81.61
CA ASN A 387 11.63 -25.70 -82.68
C ASN A 387 10.36 -25.49 -83.54
N GLN A 388 10.55 -24.86 -84.75
CA GLN A 388 9.59 -24.89 -85.81
C GLN A 388 9.62 -26.28 -86.39
N GLY A 389 8.53 -27.03 -86.25
CA GLY A 389 8.22 -28.26 -87.05
C GLY A 389 7.03 -28.01 -87.94
N ASN A 390 7.35 -27.93 -89.22
CA ASN A 390 6.43 -27.88 -90.33
C ASN A 390 5.90 -29.29 -90.56
N ASP A 391 4.70 -29.37 -91.06
CA ASP A 391 4.12 -30.39 -91.97
C ASP A 391 2.75 -30.98 -91.50
N GLY A 392 1.81 -30.82 -92.47
CA GLY A 392 0.70 -31.68 -92.76
C GLY A 392 -0.69 -31.07 -92.64
#